data_9462d671017488123ada7510dc037786
#
_entry.id   9462d671017488123ada7510dc037786
#
_cell.length_a   1.000
_cell.length_b   1.000
_cell.length_c   1.000
_cell.angle_alpha   90.00
_cell.angle_beta   90.00
_cell.angle_gamma   90.00
#
_symmetry.space_group_name_H-M   'P 1'
#
loop_
_entity.id
_entity.type
_entity.pdbx_description
1 polymer ?
#
loop_
_entity_poly.entity_id
_entity_poly.type
_entity_poly.pdbx_seq_one_letter_code
_entity_poly.pdbx_strand_id
1 'polypeptide(L)'
;IAQEKKRFDRILAENRFDLIISDNRMSVYSNKIPSYFISHQLRFSMPRYLYPFEMMTMPFNSFFHSKFKGVIVPDIKPKSESQNLSGKLCSSSVNATNCRVYYAGILTSTKKMALDRDLDFLAIASGPEPQRTRLEEIILKQVQKLPGEKVVLLGSPQKEFHKKLDEHTAVHSYVSTEEKTALMNRAKFVIARSGYTTMMELAELETGHGLFTPTPGQTEQEYLSRYYARQGWFLSRNQYKLNLAEDVTEAMHYRGFPKMAKTADNVKRLYENALRKHLN
;
A
#
# COMPACT_ATOMS: atom_id res chain seq x y z
N ILE A 1 -14.54 0.94 -17.28
CA ILE A 1 -15.60 0.21 -16.54
C ILE A 1 -16.43 -0.65 -17.51
N ALA A 2 -17.13 -0.09 -18.53
CA ALA A 2 -17.99 -0.87 -19.42
C ALA A 2 -17.24 -1.93 -20.25
N GLN A 3 -16.10 -1.58 -20.86
CA GLN A 3 -15.27 -2.53 -21.63
C GLN A 3 -14.69 -3.63 -20.73
N GLU A 4 -14.24 -3.29 -19.53
CA GLU A 4 -13.75 -4.23 -18.54
C GLU A 4 -14.84 -5.20 -18.11
N LYS A 5 -16.07 -4.71 -17.84
CA LYS A 5 -17.22 -5.55 -17.52
C LYS A 5 -17.51 -6.54 -18.65
N LYS A 6 -17.56 -6.08 -19.90
CA LYS A 6 -17.80 -6.94 -21.07
C LYS A 6 -16.73 -8.03 -21.22
N ARG A 7 -15.45 -7.70 -20.98
CA ARG A 7 -14.35 -8.67 -21.00
C ARG A 7 -14.49 -9.70 -19.87
N PHE A 8 -14.83 -9.23 -18.67
CA PHE A 8 -15.03 -10.09 -17.52
C PHE A 8 -16.22 -11.04 -17.70
N ASP A 9 -17.34 -10.56 -18.27
CA ASP A 9 -18.51 -11.39 -18.54
C ASP A 9 -18.22 -12.54 -19.55
N ARG A 10 -17.31 -12.33 -20.53
CA ARG A 10 -16.84 -13.42 -21.39
C ARG A 10 -16.08 -14.47 -20.59
N ILE A 11 -15.17 -14.06 -19.70
CA ILE A 11 -14.41 -15.00 -18.83
C ILE A 11 -15.39 -15.84 -18.01
N LEU A 12 -16.44 -15.22 -17.48
CA LEU A 12 -17.47 -15.93 -16.72
C LEU A 12 -18.30 -16.89 -17.56
N ALA A 13 -18.49 -16.62 -18.85
CA ALA A 13 -19.19 -17.52 -19.77
C ALA A 13 -18.38 -18.75 -20.13
N GLU A 14 -17.06 -18.62 -20.17
CA GLU A 14 -16.11 -19.67 -20.56
C GLU A 14 -15.64 -20.54 -19.39
N ASN A 15 -15.79 -20.06 -18.14
CA ASN A 15 -15.24 -20.71 -16.96
C ASN A 15 -16.26 -20.74 -15.81
N ARG A 16 -16.13 -21.74 -14.93
CA ARG A 16 -16.91 -21.85 -13.70
C ARG A 16 -16.10 -21.31 -12.52
N PHE A 17 -16.78 -20.49 -11.70
CA PHE A 17 -16.19 -19.91 -10.50
C PHE A 17 -17.20 -20.02 -9.35
N ASP A 18 -16.73 -20.34 -8.15
CA ASP A 18 -17.53 -20.38 -6.93
C ASP A 18 -17.56 -19.02 -6.22
N LEU A 19 -16.50 -18.22 -6.43
CA LEU A 19 -16.29 -16.95 -5.74
C LEU A 19 -15.52 -15.97 -6.65
N ILE A 20 -15.85 -14.70 -6.54
CA ILE A 20 -15.12 -13.60 -7.18
C ILE A 20 -14.55 -12.69 -6.09
N ILE A 21 -13.25 -12.43 -6.14
CA ILE A 21 -12.60 -11.40 -5.32
C ILE A 21 -12.02 -10.34 -6.25
N SER A 22 -12.52 -9.13 -6.15
CA SER A 22 -12.13 -8.00 -6.99
C SER A 22 -11.25 -7.03 -6.21
N ASP A 23 -9.99 -6.92 -6.58
CA ASP A 23 -9.06 -5.96 -6.00
C ASP A 23 -9.20 -4.61 -6.71
N ASN A 24 -9.91 -3.70 -6.06
CA ASN A 24 -10.17 -2.31 -6.46
C ASN A 24 -10.73 -2.12 -7.90
N ARG A 25 -11.39 -3.15 -8.46
CA ARG A 25 -12.02 -3.11 -9.80
C ARG A 25 -13.53 -3.16 -9.69
N MET A 26 -14.17 -1.99 -9.73
CA MET A 26 -15.61 -1.82 -9.51
C MET A 26 -16.51 -2.53 -10.56
N SER A 27 -15.97 -2.92 -11.71
CA SER A 27 -16.69 -3.63 -12.79
C SER A 27 -16.58 -5.16 -12.72
N VAL A 28 -15.74 -5.70 -11.84
CA VAL A 28 -15.46 -7.15 -11.74
C VAL A 28 -16.36 -7.77 -10.68
N TYR A 29 -17.61 -8.02 -11.04
CA TYR A 29 -18.61 -8.68 -10.17
C TYR A 29 -19.60 -9.48 -11.01
N SER A 30 -20.34 -10.39 -10.36
CA SER A 30 -21.45 -11.16 -10.94
C SER A 30 -22.68 -11.08 -10.04
N ASN A 31 -23.87 -11.06 -10.65
CA ASN A 31 -25.13 -11.20 -9.90
C ASN A 31 -25.45 -12.66 -9.53
N LYS A 32 -24.75 -13.62 -10.15
CA LYS A 32 -24.98 -15.07 -9.96
C LYS A 32 -23.95 -15.71 -9.03
N ILE A 33 -22.74 -15.14 -8.99
CA ILE A 33 -21.60 -15.68 -8.23
C ILE A 33 -21.31 -14.72 -7.08
N PRO A 34 -21.12 -15.19 -5.83
CA PRO A 34 -20.74 -14.35 -4.72
C PRO A 34 -19.49 -13.52 -5.07
N SER A 35 -19.60 -12.21 -4.97
CA SER A 35 -18.52 -11.28 -5.35
C SER A 35 -18.17 -10.40 -4.18
N TYR A 36 -16.87 -10.30 -3.85
CA TYR A 36 -16.33 -9.44 -2.81
C TYR A 36 -15.38 -8.40 -3.41
N PHE A 37 -15.42 -7.20 -2.87
CA PHE A 37 -14.58 -6.09 -3.31
C PHE A 37 -13.52 -5.79 -2.26
N ILE A 38 -12.25 -5.72 -2.64
CA ILE A 38 -11.17 -5.31 -1.75
C ILE A 38 -10.90 -3.83 -1.97
N SER A 39 -10.95 -3.04 -0.90
CA SER A 39 -10.50 -1.65 -0.89
C SER A 39 -10.23 -1.16 0.53
N HIS A 40 -9.11 -0.46 0.71
CA HIS A 40 -8.83 0.28 1.94
C HIS A 40 -9.48 1.66 1.95
N GLN A 41 -10.03 2.10 0.81
CA GLN A 41 -10.70 3.39 0.65
C GLN A 41 -12.21 3.20 0.53
N LEU A 42 -12.92 3.30 1.65
CA LEU A 42 -14.38 3.46 1.65
C LEU A 42 -14.79 4.91 1.42
N ARG A 43 -13.84 5.83 1.62
CA ARG A 43 -13.94 7.27 1.41
C ARG A 43 -12.72 7.73 0.63
N PHE A 44 -12.91 8.47 -0.47
CA PHE A 44 -11.79 9.08 -1.19
C PHE A 44 -11.27 10.31 -0.45
N SER A 45 -9.95 10.48 -0.42
CA SER A 45 -9.34 11.73 0.02
C SER A 45 -9.38 12.75 -1.12
N MET A 46 -9.97 13.91 -0.86
CA MET A 46 -10.02 15.00 -1.82
C MET A 46 -8.94 16.05 -1.53
N PRO A 47 -8.47 16.79 -2.56
CA PRO A 47 -7.63 17.97 -2.35
C PRO A 47 -8.32 18.97 -1.41
N ARG A 48 -7.54 19.78 -0.68
CA ARG A 48 -8.08 20.72 0.32
C ARG A 48 -9.19 21.61 -0.20
N TYR A 49 -9.06 22.11 -1.43
CA TYR A 49 -10.05 22.99 -2.07
C TYR A 49 -11.35 22.27 -2.49
N LEU A 50 -11.33 20.92 -2.56
CA LEU A 50 -12.51 20.08 -2.85
C LEU A 50 -13.03 19.33 -1.61
N TYR A 51 -12.53 19.65 -0.43
CA TYR A 51 -12.91 18.96 0.81
C TYR A 51 -14.43 18.91 1.05
N PRO A 52 -15.24 19.98 0.75
CA PRO A 52 -16.70 19.91 0.89
C PRO A 52 -17.34 18.83 0.02
N PHE A 53 -16.71 18.47 -1.11
CA PHE A 53 -17.21 17.46 -2.03
C PHE A 53 -16.78 16.02 -1.64
N GLU A 54 -15.92 15.85 -0.63
CA GLU A 54 -15.51 14.52 -0.16
C GLU A 54 -16.72 13.67 0.25
N MET A 55 -17.73 14.26 0.86
CA MET A 55 -18.97 13.59 1.24
C MET A 55 -19.77 13.07 0.03
N MET A 56 -19.67 13.71 -1.14
CA MET A 56 -20.35 13.26 -2.37
C MET A 56 -19.72 11.99 -2.95
N THR A 57 -18.51 11.66 -2.58
CA THR A 57 -17.86 10.40 -3.00
C THR A 57 -18.48 9.17 -2.32
N MET A 58 -19.11 9.35 -1.17
CA MET A 58 -19.69 8.24 -0.40
C MET A 58 -20.91 7.59 -1.09
N PRO A 59 -21.92 8.32 -1.59
CA PRO A 59 -22.99 7.74 -2.38
C PRO A 59 -22.50 7.02 -3.63
N PHE A 60 -21.51 7.59 -4.34
CA PHE A 60 -20.90 6.97 -5.50
C PHE A 60 -20.27 5.61 -5.14
N ASN A 61 -19.44 5.56 -4.09
CA ASN A 61 -18.85 4.31 -3.63
C ASN A 61 -19.92 3.31 -3.17
N SER A 62 -20.93 3.77 -2.44
CA SER A 62 -22.03 2.95 -1.97
C SER A 62 -22.78 2.28 -3.13
N PHE A 63 -23.05 3.01 -4.23
CA PHE A 63 -23.66 2.45 -5.42
C PHE A 63 -22.84 1.30 -6.02
N PHE A 64 -21.54 1.45 -6.15
CA PHE A 64 -20.69 0.37 -6.67
C PHE A 64 -20.52 -0.77 -5.69
N HIS A 65 -20.35 -0.49 -4.41
CA HIS A 65 -20.21 -1.50 -3.38
C HIS A 65 -21.47 -2.36 -3.23
N SER A 66 -22.66 -1.80 -3.47
CA SER A 66 -23.93 -2.55 -3.41
C SER A 66 -24.04 -3.69 -4.44
N LYS A 67 -23.18 -3.72 -5.46
CA LYS A 67 -23.07 -4.82 -6.42
C LYS A 67 -22.34 -6.04 -5.88
N PHE A 68 -21.69 -5.90 -4.72
CA PHE A 68 -20.91 -6.95 -4.08
C PHE A 68 -21.62 -7.49 -2.83
N LYS A 69 -21.37 -8.74 -2.49
CA LYS A 69 -21.82 -9.37 -1.21
C LYS A 69 -21.19 -8.69 0.00
N GLY A 70 -20.01 -8.10 -0.18
CA GLY A 70 -19.35 -7.35 0.86
C GLY A 70 -18.06 -6.69 0.38
N VAL A 71 -17.60 -5.73 1.17
CA VAL A 71 -16.32 -5.07 0.99
C VAL A 71 -15.34 -5.59 2.03
N ILE A 72 -14.19 -6.07 1.56
CA ILE A 72 -13.07 -6.48 2.40
C ILE A 72 -12.13 -5.29 2.51
N VAL A 73 -11.95 -4.80 3.73
CA VAL A 73 -11.02 -3.71 4.01
C VAL A 73 -9.73 -4.32 4.56
N PRO A 74 -8.59 -4.18 3.84
CA PRO A 74 -7.30 -4.70 4.30
C PRO A 74 -6.71 -3.81 5.40
N ASP A 75 -7.45 -3.59 6.46
CA ASP A 75 -7.11 -2.79 7.62
C ASP A 75 -7.94 -3.20 8.83
N ILE A 76 -7.62 -2.67 10.01
CA ILE A 76 -8.44 -2.82 11.21
C ILE A 76 -9.55 -1.76 11.24
N LYS A 77 -10.66 -2.09 11.89
CA LYS A 77 -11.78 -1.15 12.04
C LYS A 77 -11.32 0.10 12.80
N PRO A 78 -11.56 1.30 12.26
CA PRO A 78 -11.23 2.54 12.94
C PRO A 78 -11.98 2.67 14.27
N LYS A 79 -11.25 3.01 15.32
CA LYS A 79 -11.79 3.43 16.61
C LYS A 79 -11.37 4.90 16.83
N SER A 80 -11.92 5.59 17.83
CA SER A 80 -11.59 6.99 18.12
C SER A 80 -10.09 7.28 18.29
N GLU A 81 -9.32 6.29 18.76
CA GLU A 81 -7.85 6.32 18.90
C GLU A 81 -7.20 5.26 18.01
N SER A 82 -7.65 5.15 16.78
CA SER A 82 -7.29 4.00 15.94
C SER A 82 -5.83 4.00 15.53
N GLN A 83 -5.24 2.82 15.56
CA GLN A 83 -3.90 2.50 15.06
C GLN A 83 -3.95 1.86 13.67
N ASN A 84 -5.02 2.12 12.90
CA ASN A 84 -5.19 1.59 11.55
C ASN A 84 -4.31 2.32 10.54
N LEU A 85 -3.92 1.64 9.46
CA LEU A 85 -3.01 2.21 8.46
C LEU A 85 -3.68 3.23 7.53
N SER A 86 -4.96 3.06 7.23
CA SER A 86 -5.70 3.93 6.29
C SER A 86 -6.23 5.22 6.94
N GLY A 87 -6.12 5.35 8.26
CA GLY A 87 -6.72 6.49 8.98
C GLY A 87 -8.22 6.57 8.71
N LYS A 88 -8.71 7.75 8.33
CA LYS A 88 -10.13 7.96 8.02
C LYS A 88 -10.60 7.32 6.71
N LEU A 89 -9.70 6.90 5.82
CA LEU A 89 -10.07 6.40 4.49
C LEU A 89 -10.87 5.09 4.55
N CYS A 90 -10.61 4.24 5.53
CA CYS A 90 -11.37 3.01 5.74
C CYS A 90 -12.58 3.16 6.66
N SER A 91 -12.89 4.40 7.09
CA SER A 91 -14.08 4.67 7.89
C SER A 91 -15.33 4.59 7.02
N SER A 92 -16.24 3.67 7.35
CA SER A 92 -17.59 3.71 6.83
C SER A 92 -18.48 4.47 7.82
N SER A 93 -19.14 5.54 7.38
CA SER A 93 -20.39 5.90 8.06
C SER A 93 -21.42 4.80 7.75
N VAL A 94 -22.30 4.50 8.68
CA VAL A 94 -23.34 3.47 8.53
C VAL A 94 -24.17 3.65 7.24
N ASN A 95 -24.19 4.87 6.70
CA ASN A 95 -24.89 5.24 5.47
C ASN A 95 -24.01 5.21 4.19
N ALA A 96 -22.73 4.89 4.28
CA ALA A 96 -21.82 4.99 3.14
C ALA A 96 -21.72 3.72 2.30
N THR A 97 -22.11 2.56 2.85
CA THR A 97 -22.09 1.29 2.11
C THR A 97 -23.37 0.50 2.37
N ASN A 98 -24.13 0.20 1.31
CA ASN A 98 -25.30 -0.68 1.37
C ASN A 98 -24.91 -2.17 1.42
N CYS A 99 -23.65 -2.51 1.71
CA CYS A 99 -23.15 -3.87 1.78
C CYS A 99 -22.34 -4.09 3.06
N ARG A 100 -22.15 -5.35 3.43
CA ARG A 100 -21.40 -5.73 4.62
C ARG A 100 -19.90 -5.42 4.47
N VAL A 101 -19.32 -4.76 5.47
CA VAL A 101 -17.88 -4.43 5.51
C VAL A 101 -17.16 -5.41 6.44
N TYR A 102 -16.09 -6.01 5.93
CA TYR A 102 -15.21 -6.94 6.64
C TYR A 102 -13.83 -6.31 6.81
N TYR A 103 -13.49 -5.91 8.02
CA TYR A 103 -12.14 -5.43 8.34
C TYR A 103 -11.24 -6.63 8.56
N ALA A 104 -10.41 -6.91 7.56
CA ALA A 104 -9.59 -8.12 7.53
C ALA A 104 -8.26 -7.99 8.31
N GLY A 105 -7.81 -6.75 8.58
CA GLY A 105 -6.42 -6.48 8.95
C GLY A 105 -5.54 -6.38 7.70
N ILE A 106 -4.23 -6.20 7.89
CA ILE A 106 -3.30 -6.09 6.75
C ILE A 106 -3.31 -7.35 5.90
N LEU A 107 -3.23 -7.16 4.58
CA LEU A 107 -3.19 -8.23 3.58
C LEU A 107 -2.05 -7.94 2.59
N THR A 108 -0.99 -8.71 2.64
CA THR A 108 0.16 -8.58 1.74
C THR A 108 0.72 -9.93 1.32
N SER A 109 1.36 -9.99 0.16
CA SER A 109 2.12 -11.17 -0.29
C SER A 109 3.50 -11.26 0.36
N THR A 110 3.99 -10.17 0.94
CA THR A 110 5.28 -10.11 1.63
C THR A 110 5.23 -10.95 2.91
N LYS A 111 6.26 -11.78 3.11
CA LYS A 111 6.40 -12.65 4.28
C LYS A 111 7.64 -12.29 5.07
N LYS A 112 7.56 -12.36 6.38
CA LYS A 112 8.74 -12.25 7.24
C LYS A 112 9.62 -13.48 7.04
N MET A 113 10.90 -13.24 6.78
CA MET A 113 11.92 -14.28 6.55
C MET A 113 12.93 -14.24 7.70
N ALA A 114 13.55 -15.37 8.00
CA ALA A 114 14.63 -15.46 8.96
C ALA A 114 15.96 -15.03 8.29
N LEU A 115 16.08 -13.75 7.98
CA LEU A 115 17.26 -13.12 7.38
C LEU A 115 17.83 -12.08 8.35
N ASP A 116 19.15 -11.93 8.34
CA ASP A 116 19.83 -10.88 9.08
C ASP A 116 19.49 -9.50 8.47
N ARG A 117 19.37 -8.49 9.31
CA ARG A 117 19.21 -7.10 8.87
C ARG A 117 20.60 -6.49 8.63
N ASP A 118 21.19 -6.85 7.51
CA ASP A 118 22.53 -6.44 7.08
C ASP A 118 22.54 -5.29 6.05
N LEU A 119 21.38 -4.92 5.54
CA LEU A 119 21.20 -3.80 4.62
C LEU A 119 20.80 -2.53 5.40
N ASP A 120 21.65 -1.51 5.40
CA ASP A 120 21.38 -0.29 6.17
C ASP A 120 20.25 0.51 5.57
N PHE A 121 20.23 0.70 4.24
CA PHE A 121 19.19 1.47 3.55
C PHE A 121 18.67 0.76 2.29
N LEU A 122 17.35 0.64 2.22
CA LEU A 122 16.64 0.23 1.00
C LEU A 122 15.81 1.43 0.50
N ALA A 123 16.15 1.97 -0.67
CA ALA A 123 15.37 3.01 -1.33
C ALA A 123 14.55 2.41 -2.47
N ILE A 124 13.23 2.65 -2.46
CA ILE A 124 12.30 2.14 -3.47
C ILE A 124 11.65 3.32 -4.18
N ALA A 125 12.12 3.62 -5.39
CA ALA A 125 11.48 4.59 -6.26
C ALA A 125 10.33 3.92 -7.02
N SER A 126 9.11 4.40 -6.81
CA SER A 126 7.90 3.89 -7.44
C SER A 126 6.94 5.03 -7.79
N GLY A 127 5.87 4.71 -8.50
CA GLY A 127 4.83 5.67 -8.87
C GLY A 127 4.75 5.94 -10.37
N PRO A 128 3.82 6.82 -10.79
CA PRO A 128 3.64 7.18 -12.19
C PRO A 128 4.75 8.11 -12.71
N GLU A 129 4.97 8.07 -14.02
CA GLU A 129 5.80 9.08 -14.71
C GLU A 129 5.08 10.44 -14.75
N PRO A 130 5.83 11.55 -14.73
CA PRO A 130 7.29 11.68 -14.59
C PRO A 130 7.78 11.69 -13.12
N GLN A 131 6.90 11.49 -12.15
CA GLN A 131 7.22 11.66 -10.73
C GLN A 131 8.16 10.54 -10.21
N ARG A 132 8.10 9.35 -10.81
CA ARG A 132 9.02 8.25 -10.51
C ARG A 132 10.45 8.61 -10.91
N THR A 133 10.67 8.97 -12.17
CA THR A 133 11.99 9.36 -12.68
C THR A 133 12.60 10.52 -11.88
N ARG A 134 11.79 11.52 -11.50
CA ARG A 134 12.27 12.63 -10.66
C ARG A 134 12.72 12.17 -9.27
N LEU A 135 11.97 11.24 -8.65
CA LEU A 135 12.38 10.68 -7.36
C LEU A 135 13.67 9.87 -7.48
N GLU A 136 13.81 9.06 -8.55
CA GLU A 136 15.03 8.31 -8.86
C GLU A 136 16.25 9.24 -8.91
N GLU A 137 16.17 10.32 -9.68
CA GLU A 137 17.25 11.31 -9.80
C GLU A 137 17.64 11.93 -8.46
N ILE A 138 16.65 12.26 -7.62
CA ILE A 138 16.87 12.84 -6.30
C ILE A 138 17.57 11.83 -5.37
N ILE A 139 17.10 10.60 -5.36
CA ILE A 139 17.69 9.53 -4.52
C ILE A 139 19.12 9.23 -4.98
N LEU A 140 19.35 9.02 -6.28
CA LEU A 140 20.66 8.65 -6.82
C LEU A 140 21.73 9.72 -6.57
N LYS A 141 21.36 11.00 -6.54
CA LYS A 141 22.26 12.11 -6.21
C LYS A 141 22.67 12.17 -4.75
N GLN A 142 21.89 11.55 -3.86
CA GLN A 142 22.04 11.73 -2.42
C GLN A 142 22.41 10.44 -1.67
N VAL A 143 22.00 9.27 -2.17
CA VAL A 143 22.11 8.00 -1.47
C VAL A 143 23.55 7.61 -1.12
N GLN A 144 24.52 7.97 -1.96
CA GLN A 144 25.94 7.71 -1.72
C GLN A 144 26.50 8.42 -0.48
N LYS A 145 25.84 9.49 -0.02
CA LYS A 145 26.22 10.23 1.20
C LYS A 145 25.79 9.52 2.49
N LEU A 146 24.90 8.52 2.38
CA LEU A 146 24.48 7.73 3.52
C LEU A 146 25.56 6.68 3.86
N PRO A 147 25.79 6.38 5.15
CA PRO A 147 26.73 5.35 5.57
C PRO A 147 26.21 3.93 5.29
N GLY A 148 27.11 2.94 5.29
CA GLY A 148 26.77 1.51 5.24
C GLY A 148 26.27 1.00 3.91
N GLU A 149 25.66 -0.18 3.92
CA GLU A 149 25.19 -0.89 2.72
C GLU A 149 23.85 -0.35 2.23
N LYS A 150 23.76 -0.03 0.93
CA LYS A 150 22.62 0.61 0.31
C LYS A 150 22.17 -0.11 -0.95
N VAL A 151 20.85 -0.30 -1.08
CA VAL A 151 20.24 -0.78 -2.31
C VAL A 151 19.16 0.21 -2.77
N VAL A 152 19.17 0.54 -4.06
CA VAL A 152 18.16 1.40 -4.70
C VAL A 152 17.41 0.58 -5.75
N LEU A 153 16.09 0.51 -5.62
CA LEU A 153 15.18 -0.10 -6.59
C LEU A 153 14.47 1.00 -7.38
N LEU A 154 14.64 1.04 -8.70
CA LEU A 154 14.09 2.10 -9.54
C LEU A 154 12.67 1.81 -10.05
N GLY A 155 12.18 0.58 -9.92
CA GLY A 155 10.83 0.20 -10.35
C GLY A 155 10.61 0.35 -11.87
N SER A 156 11.66 0.20 -12.68
CA SER A 156 11.63 0.32 -14.14
C SER A 156 11.85 -1.04 -14.81
N PRO A 157 10.78 -1.78 -15.15
CA PRO A 157 10.92 -3.11 -15.75
C PRO A 157 11.35 -3.09 -17.23
N GLN A 158 11.36 -1.91 -17.86
CA GLN A 158 11.63 -1.78 -19.31
C GLN A 158 13.10 -1.95 -19.70
N LYS A 159 14.03 -1.73 -18.77
CA LYS A 159 15.47 -1.91 -18.98
C LYS A 159 16.04 -2.57 -17.74
N GLU A 160 16.17 -3.89 -17.78
CA GLU A 160 16.79 -4.62 -16.68
C GLU A 160 18.29 -4.33 -16.64
N PHE A 161 18.74 -3.79 -15.51
CA PHE A 161 20.17 -3.61 -15.24
C PHE A 161 20.43 -3.66 -13.72
N HIS A 162 21.64 -4.11 -13.39
CA HIS A 162 22.24 -4.07 -12.07
C HIS A 162 23.51 -3.23 -12.15
N LYS A 163 23.64 -2.21 -11.34
CA LYS A 163 24.78 -1.31 -11.36
C LYS A 163 25.26 -1.03 -9.95
N LYS A 164 26.56 -1.02 -9.72
CA LYS A 164 27.17 -0.42 -8.53
C LYS A 164 27.48 1.04 -8.82
N LEU A 165 27.05 1.93 -7.92
CA LEU A 165 27.45 3.35 -7.94
C LEU A 165 28.77 3.56 -7.19
N ASP A 166 29.00 2.80 -6.14
CA ASP A 166 30.21 2.72 -5.33
C ASP A 166 30.30 1.32 -4.67
N GLU A 167 31.28 1.12 -3.79
CA GLU A 167 31.51 -0.16 -3.10
C GLU A 167 30.30 -0.62 -2.28
N HIS A 168 29.56 0.33 -1.70
CA HIS A 168 28.43 0.08 -0.75
C HIS A 168 27.06 0.42 -1.32
N THR A 169 26.95 0.80 -2.60
CA THR A 169 25.67 1.21 -3.20
C THR A 169 25.36 0.42 -4.48
N ALA A 170 24.39 -0.48 -4.40
CA ALA A 170 23.85 -1.20 -5.55
C ALA A 170 22.55 -0.55 -6.05
N VAL A 171 22.36 -0.52 -7.36
CA VAL A 171 21.15 -0.02 -8.02
C VAL A 171 20.60 -1.09 -8.95
N HIS A 172 19.33 -1.40 -8.79
CA HIS A 172 18.59 -2.32 -9.64
C HIS A 172 17.43 -1.57 -10.32
N SER A 173 17.33 -1.71 -11.63
CA SER A 173 16.20 -1.12 -12.37
C SER A 173 14.88 -1.81 -12.02
N TYR A 174 14.94 -3.12 -11.84
CA TYR A 174 13.83 -3.99 -11.46
C TYR A 174 14.37 -5.21 -10.70
N VAL A 175 13.54 -5.77 -9.85
CA VAL A 175 13.79 -7.03 -9.14
C VAL A 175 12.48 -7.82 -9.06
N SER A 176 12.55 -9.12 -8.91
CA SER A 176 11.38 -9.98 -8.68
C SER A 176 10.67 -9.62 -7.36
N THR A 177 9.45 -10.07 -7.20
CA THR A 177 8.70 -9.88 -5.94
C THR A 177 9.40 -10.58 -4.76
N GLU A 178 9.97 -11.76 -5.01
CA GLU A 178 10.71 -12.55 -4.04
C GLU A 178 11.98 -11.82 -3.60
N GLU A 179 12.72 -11.27 -4.55
CA GLU A 179 13.96 -10.52 -4.29
C GLU A 179 13.65 -9.20 -3.57
N LYS A 180 12.61 -8.47 -3.99
CA LYS A 180 12.12 -7.29 -3.24
C LYS A 180 11.77 -7.66 -1.80
N THR A 181 11.06 -8.77 -1.58
CA THR A 181 10.69 -9.25 -0.25
C THR A 181 11.93 -9.56 0.58
N ALA A 182 12.94 -10.22 0.03
CA ALA A 182 14.20 -10.50 0.71
C ALA A 182 14.93 -9.21 1.09
N LEU A 183 15.05 -8.25 0.17
CA LEU A 183 15.66 -6.94 0.44
C LEU A 183 14.92 -6.17 1.53
N MET A 184 13.60 -6.17 1.51
CA MET A 184 12.79 -5.53 2.56
C MET A 184 12.98 -6.19 3.94
N ASN A 185 13.15 -7.52 4.00
CA ASN A 185 13.45 -8.23 5.25
C ASN A 185 14.84 -7.86 5.80
N ARG A 186 15.83 -7.66 4.92
CA ARG A 186 17.21 -7.31 5.28
C ARG A 186 17.37 -5.83 5.67
N ALA A 187 16.47 -4.96 5.21
CA ALA A 187 16.59 -3.52 5.41
C ALA A 187 16.37 -3.10 6.86
N LYS A 188 17.29 -2.30 7.40
CA LYS A 188 17.14 -1.60 8.68
C LYS A 188 16.30 -0.35 8.53
N PHE A 189 16.43 0.34 7.39
CA PHE A 189 15.76 1.59 7.08
C PHE A 189 15.19 1.56 5.64
N VAL A 190 13.93 1.97 5.46
CA VAL A 190 13.28 2.00 4.14
C VAL A 190 12.92 3.42 3.72
N ILE A 191 13.33 3.81 2.51
CA ILE A 191 12.96 5.07 1.86
C ILE A 191 12.00 4.73 0.73
N ALA A 192 10.75 5.19 0.77
CA ALA A 192 9.75 4.81 -0.21
C ALA A 192 8.64 5.86 -0.39
N ARG A 193 7.76 5.62 -1.38
CA ARG A 193 6.45 6.27 -1.45
C ARG A 193 5.55 5.78 -0.32
N SER A 194 4.63 6.63 0.12
CA SER A 194 3.60 6.27 1.11
C SER A 194 2.39 5.56 0.48
N GLY A 195 2.63 4.66 -0.47
CA GLY A 195 1.59 3.83 -1.07
C GLY A 195 1.09 2.78 -0.09
N TYR A 196 -0.22 2.53 -0.04
CA TYR A 196 -0.84 1.68 0.97
C TYR A 196 -0.30 0.24 0.97
N THR A 197 0.00 -0.32 -0.21
CA THR A 197 0.61 -1.67 -0.32
C THR A 197 1.96 -1.72 0.40
N THR A 198 2.83 -0.73 0.19
CA THR A 198 4.13 -0.65 0.87
C THR A 198 3.95 -0.51 2.38
N MET A 199 2.93 0.23 2.83
CA MET A 199 2.65 0.38 4.26
C MET A 199 2.26 -0.96 4.90
N MET A 200 1.43 -1.77 4.22
CA MET A 200 1.09 -3.12 4.69
C MET A 200 2.33 -4.03 4.73
N GLU A 201 3.20 -3.95 3.71
CA GLU A 201 4.47 -4.70 3.67
C GLU A 201 5.36 -4.36 4.88
N LEU A 202 5.54 -3.06 5.17
CA LEU A 202 6.35 -2.61 6.32
C LEU A 202 5.73 -3.01 7.67
N ALA A 203 4.41 -2.97 7.79
CA ALA A 203 3.71 -3.43 8.99
C ALA A 203 3.83 -4.95 9.18
N GLU A 204 3.75 -5.74 8.10
CA GLU A 204 3.98 -7.19 8.13
C GLU A 204 5.40 -7.52 8.60
N LEU A 205 6.41 -6.78 8.11
CA LEU A 205 7.82 -6.99 8.43
C LEU A 205 8.25 -6.35 9.76
N GLU A 206 7.38 -5.56 10.39
CA GLU A 206 7.71 -4.79 11.60
C GLU A 206 8.95 -3.91 11.40
N THR A 207 9.02 -3.24 10.24
CA THR A 207 10.09 -2.30 9.93
C THR A 207 9.97 -1.07 10.83
N GLY A 208 11.01 -0.85 11.65
CA GLY A 208 10.96 0.19 12.68
C GLY A 208 11.22 1.60 12.16
N HIS A 209 12.02 1.76 11.11
CA HIS A 209 12.48 3.06 10.63
C HIS A 209 12.26 3.22 9.12
N GLY A 210 11.88 4.42 8.72
CA GLY A 210 11.72 4.74 7.32
C GLY A 210 11.39 6.20 7.07
N LEU A 211 11.55 6.60 5.82
CA LEU A 211 11.28 7.94 5.32
C LEU A 211 10.32 7.84 4.13
N PHE A 212 9.19 8.52 4.21
CA PHE A 212 8.21 8.49 3.14
C PHE A 212 8.16 9.80 2.35
N THR A 213 8.12 9.66 1.05
CA THR A 213 7.95 10.79 0.15
C THR A 213 6.73 10.56 -0.75
N PRO A 214 5.57 11.18 -0.44
CA PRO A 214 4.36 10.97 -1.22
C PRO A 214 4.55 11.44 -2.66
N THR A 215 3.88 10.78 -3.60
CA THR A 215 3.82 11.26 -4.99
C THR A 215 3.05 12.58 -5.01
N PRO A 216 3.65 13.68 -5.52
CA PRO A 216 2.95 14.96 -5.63
C PRO A 216 1.65 14.84 -6.42
N GLY A 217 0.57 15.37 -5.87
CA GLY A 217 -0.77 15.31 -6.46
C GLY A 217 -1.55 14.02 -6.21
N GLN A 218 -0.95 12.99 -5.63
CA GLN A 218 -1.69 11.81 -5.15
C GLN A 218 -2.23 12.05 -3.74
N THR A 219 -3.48 12.48 -3.66
CA THR A 219 -4.15 12.91 -2.41
C THR A 219 -4.15 11.85 -1.32
N GLU A 220 -4.28 10.58 -1.69
CA GLU A 220 -4.18 9.45 -0.77
C GLU A 220 -2.80 9.40 -0.11
N GLN A 221 -1.72 9.36 -0.90
CA GLN A 221 -0.36 9.28 -0.38
C GLN A 221 0.00 10.50 0.47
N GLU A 222 -0.42 11.69 0.05
CA GLU A 222 -0.23 12.92 0.82
C GLU A 222 -1.00 12.89 2.15
N TYR A 223 -2.21 12.32 2.15
CA TYR A 223 -2.98 12.14 3.38
C TYR A 223 -2.31 11.14 4.31
N LEU A 224 -1.95 9.94 3.80
CA LEU A 224 -1.31 8.88 4.59
C LEU A 224 0.02 9.35 5.19
N SER A 225 0.87 10.01 4.40
CA SER A 225 2.12 10.59 4.88
C SER A 225 1.93 11.52 6.07
N ARG A 226 0.97 12.45 5.96
CA ARG A 226 0.65 13.38 7.06
C ARG A 226 0.06 12.65 8.27
N TYR A 227 -0.74 11.62 8.03
CA TYR A 227 -1.33 10.81 9.09
C TYR A 227 -0.23 10.08 9.86
N TYR A 228 0.68 9.38 9.19
CA TYR A 228 1.76 8.65 9.84
C TYR A 228 2.73 9.55 10.61
N ALA A 229 3.05 10.70 10.04
CA ALA A 229 3.91 11.68 10.74
C ALA A 229 3.26 12.20 12.04
N ARG A 230 1.94 12.50 12.02
CA ARG A 230 1.20 12.92 13.23
C ARG A 230 1.11 11.82 14.29
N GLN A 231 1.06 10.54 13.87
CA GLN A 231 1.09 9.41 14.79
C GLN A 231 2.49 9.14 15.37
N GLY A 232 3.53 9.83 14.88
CA GLY A 232 4.92 9.57 15.25
C GLY A 232 5.43 8.22 14.75
N TRP A 233 4.84 7.69 13.68
CA TRP A 233 5.23 6.39 13.13
C TRP A 233 6.38 6.52 12.16
N PHE A 234 6.28 7.43 11.18
CA PHE A 234 7.29 7.62 10.16
C PHE A 234 7.39 9.09 9.74
N LEU A 235 8.60 9.53 9.46
CA LEU A 235 8.84 10.85 8.88
C LEU A 235 8.33 10.89 7.43
N SER A 236 7.76 12.02 7.04
CA SER A 236 7.36 12.29 5.66
C SER A 236 7.95 13.59 5.14
N ARG A 237 8.48 13.57 3.93
CA ARG A 237 9.02 14.73 3.21
C ARG A 237 8.44 14.86 1.82
N ASN A 238 8.23 16.10 1.39
CA ASN A 238 7.96 16.37 -0.01
C ASN A 238 9.22 16.03 -0.84
N GLN A 239 9.04 15.35 -1.99
CA GLN A 239 10.17 14.86 -2.79
C GLN A 239 11.13 15.97 -3.22
N TYR A 240 10.63 17.20 -3.46
CA TYR A 240 11.46 18.34 -3.88
C TYR A 240 12.24 19.00 -2.73
N LYS A 241 11.94 18.63 -1.48
CA LYS A 241 12.61 19.09 -0.28
C LYS A 241 13.41 17.98 0.42
N LEU A 242 13.55 16.83 -0.25
CA LEU A 242 14.23 15.67 0.30
C LEU A 242 15.74 15.95 0.47
N ASN A 243 16.22 15.81 1.70
CA ASN A 243 17.63 15.79 2.07
C ASN A 243 17.93 14.52 2.86
N LEU A 244 18.41 13.48 2.17
CA LEU A 244 18.54 12.15 2.78
C LEU A 244 19.43 12.14 4.02
N ALA A 245 20.51 12.93 4.05
CA ALA A 245 21.43 12.95 5.18
C ALA A 245 20.77 13.49 6.46
N GLU A 246 19.99 14.55 6.35
CA GLU A 246 19.28 15.16 7.47
C GLU A 246 18.01 14.39 7.81
N ASP A 247 17.21 14.07 6.78
CA ASP A 247 15.90 13.42 6.94
C ASP A 247 16.00 12.02 7.53
N VAL A 248 17.04 11.24 7.20
CA VAL A 248 17.29 9.92 7.79
C VAL A 248 17.59 10.07 9.29
N THR A 249 18.41 11.03 9.67
CA THR A 249 18.72 11.30 11.09
C THR A 249 17.45 11.67 11.85
N GLU A 250 16.62 12.56 11.29
CA GLU A 250 15.35 12.93 11.92
C GLU A 250 14.38 11.74 11.99
N ALA A 251 14.32 10.92 10.94
CA ALA A 251 13.42 9.75 10.87
C ALA A 251 13.73 8.68 11.93
N MET A 252 14.94 8.61 12.48
CA MET A 252 15.29 7.71 13.57
C MET A 252 14.54 8.00 14.88
N HIS A 253 13.94 9.19 15.04
CA HIS A 253 13.10 9.54 16.18
C HIS A 253 11.66 9.01 16.07
N TYR A 254 11.29 8.43 14.93
CA TYR A 254 9.98 7.83 14.70
C TYR A 254 10.01 6.34 15.05
N ARG A 255 8.88 5.83 15.56
CA ARG A 255 8.82 4.50 16.22
C ARG A 255 8.39 3.34 15.32
N GLY A 256 8.09 3.59 14.03
CA GLY A 256 7.48 2.59 13.14
C GLY A 256 5.98 2.39 13.39
N PHE A 257 5.37 1.50 12.63
CA PHE A 257 3.97 1.12 12.84
C PHE A 257 3.79 0.34 14.15
N PRO A 258 2.62 0.45 14.79
CA PRO A 258 2.29 -0.40 15.92
C PRO A 258 2.25 -1.87 15.47
N LYS A 259 2.47 -2.78 16.41
CA LYS A 259 2.37 -4.21 16.14
C LYS A 259 0.97 -4.58 15.70
N MET A 260 0.85 -5.24 14.56
CA MET A 260 -0.39 -5.68 13.94
C MET A 260 -0.45 -7.20 13.79
N ALA A 261 -1.68 -7.75 13.72
CA ALA A 261 -1.86 -9.15 13.38
C ALA A 261 -1.34 -9.43 11.97
N LYS A 262 -0.66 -10.55 11.79
CA LYS A 262 -0.02 -10.90 10.51
C LYS A 262 -1.04 -11.33 9.46
N THR A 263 -0.66 -11.18 8.20
CA THR A 263 -1.49 -11.54 7.05
C THR A 263 -2.04 -12.97 7.14
N ALA A 264 -1.23 -13.94 7.56
CA ALA A 264 -1.65 -15.33 7.68
C ALA A 264 -2.87 -15.50 8.61
N ASP A 265 -2.84 -14.86 9.80
CA ASP A 265 -3.96 -14.90 10.75
C ASP A 265 -5.17 -14.12 10.24
N ASN A 266 -4.92 -13.01 9.56
CA ASN A 266 -5.94 -12.16 8.98
C ASN A 266 -6.71 -12.88 7.86
N VAL A 267 -6.00 -13.57 6.97
CA VAL A 267 -6.59 -14.37 5.88
C VAL A 267 -7.40 -15.53 6.44
N LYS A 268 -6.88 -16.24 7.45
CA LYS A 268 -7.62 -17.34 8.10
C LYS A 268 -8.95 -16.84 8.67
N ARG A 269 -8.94 -15.75 9.43
CA ARG A 269 -10.15 -15.14 10.00
C ARG A 269 -11.13 -14.66 8.91
N LEU A 270 -10.63 -14.03 7.85
CA LEU A 270 -11.44 -13.59 6.72
C LEU A 270 -12.12 -14.78 6.03
N TYR A 271 -11.35 -15.83 5.76
CA TYR A 271 -11.87 -17.07 5.15
C TYR A 271 -13.01 -17.66 5.99
N GLU A 272 -12.80 -17.89 7.27
CA GLU A 272 -13.77 -18.49 8.17
C GLU A 272 -15.04 -17.63 8.30
N ASN A 273 -14.91 -16.31 8.43
CA ASN A 273 -16.03 -15.41 8.71
C ASN A 273 -16.83 -14.98 7.46
N ALA A 274 -16.20 -14.98 6.28
CA ALA A 274 -16.83 -14.41 5.10
C ALA A 274 -16.88 -15.35 3.90
N LEU A 275 -15.83 -16.12 3.61
CA LEU A 275 -15.66 -16.77 2.31
C LEU A 275 -16.03 -18.24 2.32
N ARG A 276 -15.72 -18.98 3.39
CA ARG A 276 -15.89 -20.44 3.50
C ARG A 276 -17.27 -20.93 3.07
N LYS A 277 -18.34 -20.23 3.47
CA LYS A 277 -19.73 -20.60 3.16
C LYS A 277 -20.08 -20.60 1.65
N HIS A 278 -19.19 -20.11 0.80
CA HIS A 278 -19.36 -20.04 -0.66
C HIS A 278 -18.49 -21.04 -1.41
N LEU A 279 -17.60 -21.76 -0.71
CA LEU A 279 -16.60 -22.65 -1.29
C LEU A 279 -16.83 -24.14 -0.90
N ASN A 280 -18.04 -24.47 -0.42
CA ASN A 280 -18.48 -25.83 -0.10
C ASN A 280 -19.36 -26.38 -1.22
#